data_0106282ff90546057b36fa8b33c18a3a
#
_entry.id   0106282ff90546057b36fa8b33c18a3a
#
_cell.length_a   1.000
_cell.length_b   1.000
_cell.length_c   1.000
_cell.angle_alpha   90.00
_cell.angle_beta   90.00
_cell.angle_gamma   90.00
#
_symmetry.space_group_name_H-M   'P 1'
#
loop_
_entity.id
_entity.type
_entity.pdbx_description
1 polymer ?
#
loop_
_entity_poly.entity_id
_entity_poly.type
_entity_poly.pdbx_seq_one_letter_code
_entity_poly.pdbx_strand_id
1 'polypeptide(L)'
;MKNKKLLCSVCFLFTFMSVLWGQSITVKGNVTSKTDGQPVIGASVVEATATANGTITDLDGNFTLSVPANSTLKITYIGYKPVTVKSAAIVNVLLEEDTQMVDEVVVTGYTTQRKADLTGAVSVVKVDEIQKQGENNPVKALQGRVPGMNITADGNPSGSATVRIRGIGTLNNNDPLYIIDGVPTKAGMHELNGNDIESIQVLKDAASASIYGSRAANGVIVITTKQGKKGQIKINFDASVSASMYQSKMDVLNTEQYGRAMWQAYVNDGENPNGNALGYNYNWGYDANGNPVLHSMSLSKYLDSKNTMPVADTDWFDEITRTGVIQQYNLSVSNGSEKGSSFFSLGYYKNLGVIKDTDFDRFSARMNSDYKLIDDILTIGQHFTLNRTSEVQAPGGIIETALDIPSAIPVYASDGSWGGPVGGWPDRRNPRAVLEYNKDNRYTYWLSLIHI
;
A
#
# COMPACT_ATOMS: atom_id res chain seq x y z
N MET A 1 71.38 16.21 17.83
CA MET A 1 71.55 15.15 16.81
C MET A 1 70.54 13.99 16.85
N LYS A 2 69.66 13.89 17.89
CA LYS A 2 68.62 12.81 17.99
C LYS A 2 67.39 12.99 17.06
N ASN A 3 67.03 14.22 16.74
CA ASN A 3 65.78 14.49 15.97
C ASN A 3 65.97 14.33 14.45
N LYS A 4 67.17 14.37 13.89
CA LYS A 4 67.40 14.13 12.46
C LYS A 4 67.34 12.64 12.08
N LYS A 5 67.66 11.73 13.01
CA LYS A 5 67.58 10.27 12.73
C LYS A 5 66.11 9.79 12.76
N LEU A 6 65.25 10.41 13.59
CA LEU A 6 63.83 10.08 13.61
C LEU A 6 63.10 10.54 12.34
N LEU A 7 63.45 11.72 11.78
CA LEU A 7 62.89 12.25 10.55
C LEU A 7 63.25 11.41 9.34
N CYS A 8 64.51 10.95 9.23
CA CYS A 8 64.95 10.03 8.16
C CYS A 8 64.27 8.66 8.27
N SER A 9 64.01 8.13 9.49
CA SER A 9 63.36 6.84 9.67
C SER A 9 61.89 6.90 9.26
N VAL A 10 61.20 8.03 9.56
CA VAL A 10 59.77 8.25 9.15
C VAL A 10 59.65 8.47 7.65
N CYS A 11 60.59 9.21 7.02
CA CYS A 11 60.62 9.36 5.55
C CYS A 11 60.92 8.02 4.82
N PHE A 12 61.75 7.15 5.40
CA PHE A 12 62.02 5.83 4.83
C PHE A 12 60.85 4.86 4.97
N LEU A 13 60.04 5.01 6.04
CA LEU A 13 58.80 4.23 6.20
C LEU A 13 57.70 4.69 5.23
N PHE A 14 57.64 6.00 4.93
CA PHE A 14 56.68 6.54 3.96
C PHE A 14 57.01 6.21 2.50
N THR A 15 58.29 6.06 2.14
CA THR A 15 58.70 5.64 0.80
C THR A 15 58.51 4.16 0.56
N PHE A 16 58.45 3.31 1.61
CA PHE A 16 58.16 1.88 1.44
C PHE A 16 56.67 1.55 1.34
N MET A 17 55.80 2.50 1.66
CA MET A 17 54.33 2.33 1.62
C MET A 17 53.73 2.66 0.24
N SER A 18 54.51 3.16 -0.71
CA SER A 18 54.06 3.59 -2.05
C SER A 18 54.28 2.58 -3.17
N VAL A 19 54.66 1.33 -2.90
CA VAL A 19 54.95 0.29 -3.94
C VAL A 19 53.95 -0.89 -3.88
N LEU A 20 52.76 -0.70 -3.32
CA LEU A 20 51.66 -1.66 -3.47
C LEU A 20 50.64 -1.17 -4.52
N TRP A 21 51.11 -0.77 -5.69
CA TRP A 21 50.25 -0.72 -6.85
C TRP A 21 50.05 -2.15 -7.32
N GLY A 22 48.87 -2.73 -7.03
CA GLY A 22 48.53 -4.05 -7.50
C GLY A 22 48.68 -4.10 -9.04
N GLN A 23 49.47 -5.05 -9.53
CA GLN A 23 49.63 -5.28 -10.96
C GLN A 23 48.24 -5.55 -11.55
N SER A 24 47.73 -4.64 -12.41
CA SER A 24 46.53 -4.89 -13.20
C SER A 24 46.87 -5.82 -14.37
N ILE A 25 46.03 -6.79 -14.59
CA ILE A 25 46.07 -7.67 -15.76
C ILE A 25 44.90 -7.37 -16.67
N THR A 26 45.13 -7.40 -17.96
CA THR A 26 44.05 -7.34 -18.95
C THR A 26 43.58 -8.76 -19.21
N VAL A 27 42.35 -9.03 -18.76
CA VAL A 27 41.65 -10.30 -18.99
C VAL A 27 40.92 -10.21 -20.33
N LYS A 28 41.17 -11.16 -21.22
CA LYS A 28 40.35 -11.38 -22.41
C LYS A 28 39.63 -12.70 -22.26
N GLY A 29 38.42 -12.78 -22.77
CA GLY A 29 37.64 -14.00 -22.66
C GLY A 29 36.47 -14.07 -23.60
N ASN A 30 35.87 -15.24 -23.61
CA ASN A 30 34.69 -15.52 -24.39
C ASN A 30 33.63 -16.15 -23.48
N VAL A 31 32.39 -15.76 -23.68
CA VAL A 31 31.21 -16.26 -22.93
C VAL A 31 30.28 -16.96 -23.92
N THR A 32 30.06 -18.25 -23.72
CA THR A 32 29.17 -19.07 -24.56
C THR A 32 28.12 -19.79 -23.71
N SER A 33 27.02 -20.11 -24.31
CA SER A 33 25.97 -20.92 -23.72
C SER A 33 26.39 -22.40 -23.66
N LYS A 34 26.16 -23.05 -22.54
CA LYS A 34 26.46 -24.49 -22.37
C LYS A 34 25.50 -25.37 -23.15
N THR A 35 24.27 -24.88 -23.43
CA THR A 35 23.20 -25.65 -24.05
C THR A 35 23.37 -25.80 -25.55
N ASP A 36 23.72 -24.71 -26.25
CA ASP A 36 23.78 -24.67 -27.72
C ASP A 36 25.18 -24.25 -28.25
N GLY A 37 26.12 -23.88 -27.36
CA GLY A 37 27.47 -23.43 -27.74
C GLY A 37 27.48 -22.03 -28.39
N GLN A 38 26.37 -21.33 -28.48
CA GLN A 38 26.31 -20.01 -29.10
C GLN A 38 26.92 -18.93 -28.21
N PRO A 39 27.51 -17.86 -28.79
CA PRO A 39 28.01 -16.73 -28.02
C PRO A 39 26.90 -16.01 -27.28
N VAL A 40 27.16 -15.67 -26.00
CA VAL A 40 26.22 -14.89 -25.19
C VAL A 40 26.52 -13.41 -25.34
N ILE A 41 25.71 -12.69 -26.12
CA ILE A 41 25.88 -11.28 -26.45
C ILE A 41 25.32 -10.40 -25.33
N GLY A 42 26.09 -9.40 -24.87
CA GLY A 42 25.67 -8.45 -23.86
C GLY A 42 25.71 -9.00 -22.42
N ALA A 43 26.40 -10.11 -22.17
CA ALA A 43 26.61 -10.59 -20.81
C ALA A 43 27.49 -9.60 -20.03
N SER A 44 27.08 -9.29 -18.81
CA SER A 44 27.81 -8.39 -17.91
C SER A 44 28.95 -9.13 -17.23
N VAL A 45 30.16 -8.61 -17.36
CA VAL A 45 31.37 -9.10 -16.72
C VAL A 45 31.89 -8.02 -15.78
N VAL A 46 31.82 -8.23 -14.48
CA VAL A 46 32.23 -7.24 -13.48
C VAL A 46 33.19 -7.83 -12.47
N GLU A 47 34.06 -6.99 -11.90
CA GLU A 47 34.87 -7.36 -10.77
C GLU A 47 33.99 -7.53 -9.51
N ALA A 48 34.09 -8.69 -8.85
CA ALA A 48 33.21 -9.02 -7.73
C ALA A 48 33.36 -8.07 -6.53
N THR A 49 34.55 -7.49 -6.33
CA THR A 49 34.87 -6.56 -5.23
C THR A 49 34.68 -5.09 -5.61
N ALA A 50 34.65 -4.76 -6.91
CA ALA A 50 34.47 -3.39 -7.42
C ALA A 50 33.48 -3.39 -8.60
N THR A 51 32.22 -3.47 -8.32
CA THR A 51 31.12 -3.61 -9.31
C THR A 51 31.05 -2.47 -10.33
N ALA A 52 31.68 -1.33 -10.06
CA ALA A 52 31.82 -0.23 -11.01
C ALA A 52 32.89 -0.53 -12.12
N ASN A 53 33.77 -1.53 -11.92
CA ASN A 53 34.72 -1.97 -12.91
C ASN A 53 34.15 -3.18 -13.67
N GLY A 54 33.65 -2.95 -14.87
CA GLY A 54 33.01 -4.00 -15.66
C GLY A 54 32.92 -3.67 -17.13
N THR A 55 32.58 -4.69 -17.92
CA THR A 55 32.35 -4.62 -19.37
C THR A 55 31.20 -5.53 -19.76
N ILE A 56 30.79 -5.48 -21.02
CA ILE A 56 29.81 -6.40 -21.62
C ILE A 56 30.45 -7.17 -22.77
N THR A 57 29.90 -8.34 -23.06
CA THR A 57 30.35 -9.16 -24.21
C THR A 57 29.83 -8.58 -25.54
N ASP A 58 30.67 -8.72 -26.59
CA ASP A 58 30.36 -8.32 -27.97
C ASP A 58 29.47 -9.35 -28.70
N LEU A 59 29.29 -9.15 -30.03
CA LEU A 59 28.45 -10.03 -30.89
C LEU A 59 29.00 -11.48 -30.98
N ASP A 60 30.27 -11.67 -30.76
CA ASP A 60 30.92 -12.98 -30.77
C ASP A 60 31.13 -13.54 -29.35
N GLY A 61 30.53 -12.88 -28.33
CA GLY A 61 30.64 -13.27 -26.92
C GLY A 61 31.98 -12.90 -26.28
N ASN A 62 32.85 -12.14 -26.94
CA ASN A 62 34.12 -11.76 -26.39
C ASN A 62 34.07 -10.56 -25.47
N PHE A 63 34.94 -10.51 -24.47
CA PHE A 63 35.11 -9.37 -23.59
C PHE A 63 36.59 -9.08 -23.30
N THR A 64 36.84 -7.83 -22.92
CA THR A 64 38.15 -7.40 -22.45
C THR A 64 37.95 -6.50 -21.23
N LEU A 65 38.61 -6.83 -20.10
CA LEU A 65 38.47 -6.08 -18.85
C LEU A 65 39.84 -6.02 -18.13
N SER A 66 40.24 -4.83 -17.68
CA SER A 66 41.44 -4.64 -16.87
C SER A 66 41.09 -4.72 -15.39
N VAL A 67 41.68 -5.66 -14.66
CA VAL A 67 41.40 -5.91 -13.24
C VAL A 67 42.69 -6.17 -12.47
N PRO A 68 42.74 -6.00 -11.15
CA PRO A 68 43.87 -6.40 -10.33
C PRO A 68 44.18 -7.90 -10.49
N ALA A 69 45.48 -8.26 -10.45
CA ALA A 69 45.87 -9.65 -10.47
C ALA A 69 45.24 -10.43 -9.31
N ASN A 70 44.75 -11.64 -9.57
CA ASN A 70 44.00 -12.51 -8.62
C ASN A 70 42.63 -11.99 -8.16
N SER A 71 42.04 -11.01 -8.85
CA SER A 71 40.66 -10.63 -8.61
C SER A 71 39.68 -11.71 -9.06
N THR A 72 38.45 -11.59 -8.65
CA THR A 72 37.34 -12.50 -9.00
C THR A 72 36.39 -11.77 -9.92
N LEU A 73 36.06 -12.36 -11.07
CA LEU A 73 35.10 -11.85 -12.03
C LEU A 73 33.76 -12.53 -11.80
N LYS A 74 32.71 -11.76 -11.81
CA LYS A 74 31.31 -12.23 -11.79
C LYS A 74 30.69 -11.97 -13.16
N ILE A 75 30.23 -13.03 -13.80
CA ILE A 75 29.57 -12.98 -15.11
C ILE A 75 28.09 -13.24 -14.91
N THR A 76 27.24 -12.34 -15.44
CA THR A 76 25.78 -12.44 -15.33
C THR A 76 25.12 -12.11 -16.66
N TYR A 77 24.08 -12.86 -16.98
CA TYR A 77 23.21 -12.58 -18.11
C TYR A 77 21.78 -13.01 -17.81
N ILE A 78 20.79 -12.32 -18.37
CA ILE A 78 19.37 -12.64 -18.14
C ILE A 78 19.07 -14.02 -18.69
N GLY A 79 18.50 -14.89 -17.86
CA GLY A 79 18.19 -16.28 -18.25
C GLY A 79 19.32 -17.28 -17.99
N TYR A 80 20.45 -16.88 -17.39
CA TYR A 80 21.57 -17.75 -17.08
C TYR A 80 21.98 -17.67 -15.60
N LYS A 81 22.49 -18.76 -15.05
CA LYS A 81 23.05 -18.80 -13.70
C LYS A 81 24.31 -17.94 -13.63
N PRO A 82 24.45 -17.09 -12.60
CA PRO A 82 25.65 -16.30 -12.40
C PRO A 82 26.89 -17.22 -12.22
N VAL A 83 27.98 -16.95 -12.94
CA VAL A 83 29.22 -17.68 -12.81
C VAL A 83 30.30 -16.76 -12.24
N THR A 84 31.10 -17.28 -11.33
CA THR A 84 32.21 -16.56 -10.70
C THR A 84 33.52 -17.28 -11.02
N VAL A 85 34.50 -16.57 -11.62
CA VAL A 85 35.78 -17.11 -12.03
C VAL A 85 36.92 -16.22 -11.54
N LYS A 86 38.11 -16.80 -11.30
CA LYS A 86 39.33 -16.03 -11.00
C LYS A 86 39.85 -15.36 -12.27
N SER A 87 40.40 -14.16 -12.13
CA SER A 87 41.03 -13.44 -13.22
C SER A 87 42.28 -14.19 -13.72
N ALA A 88 42.36 -14.39 -15.04
CA ALA A 88 43.49 -14.94 -15.77
C ALA A 88 43.61 -14.17 -17.09
N ALA A 89 44.76 -14.30 -17.78
CA ALA A 89 44.98 -13.61 -19.06
C ALA A 89 43.93 -13.98 -20.12
N ILE A 90 43.45 -15.24 -20.09
CA ILE A 90 42.36 -15.73 -20.93
C ILE A 90 41.36 -16.46 -20.04
N VAL A 91 40.07 -16.11 -20.15
CA VAL A 91 38.94 -16.67 -19.35
C VAL A 91 37.81 -17.02 -20.28
N ASN A 92 37.61 -18.30 -20.55
CA ASN A 92 36.42 -18.76 -21.28
C ASN A 92 35.37 -19.28 -20.30
N VAL A 93 34.14 -18.82 -20.43
CA VAL A 93 33.05 -19.12 -19.50
C VAL A 93 31.87 -19.73 -20.26
N LEU A 94 31.44 -20.88 -19.76
CA LEU A 94 30.20 -21.51 -20.18
C LEU A 94 29.09 -21.11 -19.21
N LEU A 95 28.11 -20.37 -19.68
CA LEU A 95 26.92 -20.05 -18.91
C LEU A 95 25.88 -21.16 -19.05
N GLU A 96 25.43 -21.67 -17.93
CA GLU A 96 24.31 -22.62 -17.86
C GLU A 96 23.01 -21.84 -17.77
N GLU A 97 22.06 -22.18 -18.64
CA GLU A 97 20.72 -21.58 -18.58
C GLU A 97 20.14 -21.78 -17.19
N ASP A 98 19.65 -20.70 -16.62
CA ASP A 98 18.90 -20.76 -15.37
C ASP A 98 17.48 -21.25 -15.67
N THR A 99 17.35 -22.57 -15.77
CA THR A 99 16.02 -23.22 -15.89
C THR A 99 15.15 -23.00 -14.66
N GLN A 100 15.70 -22.34 -13.61
CA GLN A 100 14.96 -21.72 -12.54
C GLN A 100 14.61 -20.24 -12.83
N MET A 101 14.52 -19.79 -14.07
CA MET A 101 13.51 -18.78 -14.37
C MET A 101 12.21 -19.40 -13.95
N VAL A 102 11.77 -18.98 -12.78
CA VAL A 102 10.48 -19.37 -12.19
C VAL A 102 9.46 -19.17 -13.30
N ASP A 103 9.10 -20.27 -13.97
CA ASP A 103 7.93 -20.28 -14.81
C ASP A 103 6.83 -19.73 -13.92
N GLU A 104 6.40 -18.50 -14.20
CA GLU A 104 5.38 -17.84 -13.40
C GLU A 104 4.12 -18.70 -13.53
N VAL A 105 3.93 -19.54 -12.52
CA VAL A 105 2.85 -20.52 -12.50
C VAL A 105 1.58 -19.78 -12.09
N VAL A 106 0.58 -19.88 -12.92
CA VAL A 106 -0.74 -19.27 -12.73
C VAL A 106 -1.71 -20.36 -12.32
N VAL A 107 -2.43 -20.15 -11.24
CA VAL A 107 -3.52 -21.05 -10.82
C VAL A 107 -4.73 -20.73 -11.69
N THR A 108 -5.12 -21.68 -12.56
CA THR A 108 -6.32 -21.62 -13.37
C THR A 108 -7.30 -22.71 -12.90
N GLY A 109 -8.33 -22.31 -12.18
CA GLY A 109 -9.31 -23.24 -11.63
C GLY A 109 -8.71 -24.15 -10.58
N TYR A 110 -8.71 -25.44 -10.89
CA TYR A 110 -8.17 -26.49 -10.02
C TYR A 110 -6.80 -27.00 -10.48
N THR A 111 -6.21 -26.35 -11.49
CA THR A 111 -4.91 -26.74 -12.06
C THR A 111 -3.95 -25.55 -12.07
N THR A 112 -2.67 -25.85 -12.04
CA THR A 112 -1.60 -24.87 -12.22
C THR A 112 -1.08 -24.96 -13.65
N GLN A 113 -0.99 -23.82 -14.34
CA GLN A 113 -0.45 -23.74 -15.70
C GLN A 113 0.63 -22.66 -15.75
N ARG A 114 1.58 -22.78 -16.69
CA ARG A 114 2.56 -21.73 -16.89
C ARG A 114 1.87 -20.50 -17.51
N LYS A 115 2.26 -19.31 -17.07
CA LYS A 115 1.71 -18.06 -17.64
C LYS A 115 1.90 -17.97 -19.15
N ALA A 116 3.00 -18.54 -19.66
CA ALA A 116 3.28 -18.58 -21.09
C ALA A 116 2.27 -19.46 -21.88
N ASP A 117 1.64 -20.42 -21.23
CA ASP A 117 0.68 -21.33 -21.84
C ASP A 117 -0.76 -20.80 -21.82
N LEU A 118 -0.97 -19.64 -21.16
CA LEU A 118 -2.30 -19.02 -21.05
C LEU A 118 -2.57 -18.11 -22.25
N THR A 119 -3.65 -18.39 -22.97
CA THR A 119 -4.13 -17.55 -24.08
C THR A 119 -4.88 -16.30 -23.64
N GLY A 120 -5.20 -16.17 -22.34
CA GLY A 120 -5.97 -15.06 -21.77
C GLY A 120 -5.11 -13.97 -21.13
N ALA A 121 -5.67 -12.74 -21.03
CA ALA A 121 -5.00 -11.61 -20.34
C ALA A 121 -5.01 -11.81 -18.82
N VAL A 122 -3.97 -12.43 -18.28
CA VAL A 122 -3.74 -12.63 -16.85
C VAL A 122 -2.68 -11.66 -16.36
N SER A 123 -3.00 -10.94 -15.30
CA SER A 123 -2.02 -10.13 -14.57
C SER A 123 -1.68 -10.81 -13.26
N VAL A 124 -0.39 -11.04 -13.00
CA VAL A 124 0.11 -11.60 -11.74
C VAL A 124 0.88 -10.53 -11.00
N VAL A 125 0.58 -10.34 -9.73
CA VAL A 125 1.28 -9.40 -8.84
C VAL A 125 1.84 -10.17 -7.67
N LYS A 126 3.16 -10.10 -7.48
CA LYS A 126 3.86 -10.70 -6.33
C LYS A 126 3.72 -9.81 -5.11
N VAL A 127 3.53 -10.44 -3.97
CA VAL A 127 3.20 -9.73 -2.71
C VAL A 127 4.37 -8.94 -2.14
N ASP A 128 5.61 -9.32 -2.41
CA ASP A 128 6.78 -8.54 -1.97
C ASP A 128 6.74 -7.06 -2.40
N GLU A 129 6.03 -6.77 -3.50
CA GLU A 129 5.78 -5.40 -3.96
C GLU A 129 4.61 -4.73 -3.22
N ILE A 130 3.68 -5.51 -2.71
CA ILE A 130 2.45 -5.06 -2.04
C ILE A 130 2.74 -4.73 -0.57
N GLN A 131 3.54 -5.56 0.11
CA GLN A 131 3.87 -5.41 1.54
C GLN A 131 4.58 -4.09 1.87
N LYS A 132 5.32 -3.53 0.91
CA LYS A 132 6.02 -2.25 1.07
C LYS A 132 5.08 -1.04 1.25
N GLN A 133 3.80 -1.18 0.95
CA GLN A 133 2.84 -0.07 1.02
C GLN A 133 2.13 0.06 2.37
N GLY A 134 2.25 -0.92 3.27
CA GLY A 134 1.56 -0.92 4.57
C GLY A 134 0.04 -0.98 4.50
N GLU A 135 -0.52 -1.29 3.33
CA GLU A 135 -1.96 -1.38 3.12
C GLU A 135 -2.52 -2.67 3.75
N ASN A 136 -3.60 -2.52 4.52
CA ASN A 136 -4.28 -3.64 5.16
C ASN A 136 -5.02 -4.54 4.15
N ASN A 137 -5.66 -3.92 3.16
CA ASN A 137 -6.41 -4.63 2.14
C ASN A 137 -5.49 -4.99 0.97
N PRO A 138 -5.21 -6.29 0.75
CA PRO A 138 -4.27 -6.73 -0.29
C PRO A 138 -4.73 -6.36 -1.71
N VAL A 139 -6.04 -6.21 -1.92
CA VAL A 139 -6.57 -5.81 -3.24
C VAL A 139 -6.40 -4.32 -3.48
N LYS A 140 -6.53 -3.48 -2.45
CA LYS A 140 -6.25 -2.05 -2.55
C LYS A 140 -4.79 -1.78 -2.98
N ALA A 141 -3.87 -2.61 -2.53
CA ALA A 141 -2.47 -2.54 -2.92
C ALA A 141 -2.21 -2.83 -4.43
N LEU A 142 -3.21 -3.34 -5.17
CA LEU A 142 -3.16 -3.50 -6.62
C LEU A 142 -3.50 -2.21 -7.39
N GLN A 143 -3.95 -1.16 -6.72
CA GLN A 143 -4.34 0.10 -7.36
C GLN A 143 -3.19 0.67 -8.20
N GLY A 144 -3.48 0.98 -9.47
CA GLY A 144 -2.49 1.47 -10.44
C GLY A 144 -1.51 0.44 -10.99
N ARG A 145 -1.53 -0.83 -10.51
CA ARG A 145 -0.60 -1.89 -10.95
C ARG A 145 -1.18 -2.84 -11.99
N VAL A 146 -2.50 -2.98 -12.02
CA VAL A 146 -3.20 -3.88 -12.92
C VAL A 146 -3.97 -3.08 -13.96
N PRO A 147 -3.55 -3.05 -15.24
CA PRO A 147 -4.27 -2.33 -16.29
C PRO A 147 -5.71 -2.83 -16.45
N GLY A 148 -6.66 -1.90 -16.55
CA GLY A 148 -8.09 -2.20 -16.69
C GLY A 148 -8.79 -2.55 -15.37
N MET A 149 -8.14 -2.34 -14.23
CA MET A 149 -8.71 -2.50 -12.90
C MET A 149 -8.84 -1.13 -12.24
N ASN A 150 -10.04 -0.80 -11.77
CA ASN A 150 -10.30 0.40 -10.98
C ASN A 150 -10.60 -0.01 -9.55
N ILE A 151 -9.93 0.64 -8.59
CA ILE A 151 -10.08 0.40 -7.17
C ILE A 151 -10.36 1.73 -6.49
N THR A 152 -11.49 1.82 -5.80
CA THR A 152 -11.88 2.99 -5.05
C THR A 152 -12.01 2.61 -3.57
N ALA A 153 -11.17 3.21 -2.73
CA ALA A 153 -11.25 3.05 -1.28
C ALA A 153 -12.26 4.03 -0.69
N ASP A 154 -12.98 3.60 0.35
CA ASP A 154 -13.98 4.42 1.05
C ASP A 154 -13.40 5.28 2.18
N GLY A 155 -12.10 5.13 2.49
CA GLY A 155 -11.43 5.86 3.55
C GLY A 155 -11.68 5.34 4.97
N ASN A 156 -12.47 4.28 5.14
CA ASN A 156 -12.68 3.65 6.45
C ASN A 156 -11.41 2.97 6.99
N PRO A 157 -11.24 2.88 8.32
CA PRO A 157 -10.08 2.22 8.93
C PRO A 157 -9.89 0.76 8.53
N SER A 158 -10.96 0.05 8.16
CA SER A 158 -10.91 -1.32 7.62
C SER A 158 -10.15 -1.39 6.29
N GLY A 159 -10.04 -0.28 5.56
CA GLY A 159 -9.45 -0.25 4.23
C GLY A 159 -10.33 -0.95 3.19
N SER A 160 -11.65 -0.99 3.40
CA SER A 160 -12.57 -1.53 2.41
C SER A 160 -12.44 -0.80 1.08
N ALA A 161 -12.65 -1.51 -0.01
CA ALA A 161 -12.48 -0.97 -1.35
C ALA A 161 -13.45 -1.62 -2.33
N THR A 162 -13.99 -0.80 -3.20
CA THR A 162 -14.78 -1.23 -4.35
C THR A 162 -13.85 -1.51 -5.52
N VAL A 163 -13.97 -2.69 -6.11
CA VAL A 163 -13.13 -3.14 -7.23
C VAL A 163 -13.97 -3.31 -8.48
N ARG A 164 -13.49 -2.79 -9.60
CA ARG A 164 -14.11 -2.96 -10.91
C ARG A 164 -13.05 -3.39 -11.92
N ILE A 165 -13.35 -4.46 -12.66
CA ILE A 165 -12.49 -4.98 -13.73
C ILE A 165 -13.17 -4.69 -15.06
N ARG A 166 -12.50 -3.87 -15.92
CA ARG A 166 -13.02 -3.42 -17.22
C ARG A 166 -14.36 -2.66 -17.17
N GLY A 167 -14.65 -2.03 -16.00
CA GLY A 167 -15.81 -1.16 -15.83
C GLY A 167 -17.04 -1.84 -15.24
N ILE A 168 -18.22 -1.30 -15.57
CA ILE A 168 -19.52 -1.73 -15.05
C ILE A 168 -20.22 -2.50 -16.18
N GLY A 169 -20.51 -3.78 -15.96
CA GLY A 169 -21.15 -4.67 -16.93
C GLY A 169 -22.63 -4.92 -16.68
N THR A 170 -23.13 -4.64 -15.45
CA THR A 170 -24.51 -4.92 -15.06
C THR A 170 -25.08 -3.80 -14.20
N LEU A 171 -26.42 -3.71 -14.11
CA LEU A 171 -27.12 -2.80 -13.19
C LEU A 171 -27.10 -3.31 -11.73
N ASN A 172 -26.72 -4.56 -11.52
CA ASN A 172 -26.68 -5.20 -10.21
C ASN A 172 -25.27 -5.15 -9.62
N ASN A 173 -24.80 -6.24 -9.01
CA ASN A 173 -23.48 -6.34 -8.44
C ASN A 173 -22.42 -6.50 -9.54
N ASN A 174 -21.43 -5.59 -9.55
CA ASN A 174 -20.29 -5.59 -10.46
C ASN A 174 -18.97 -5.97 -9.77
N ASP A 175 -19.02 -6.54 -8.57
CA ASP A 175 -17.83 -6.99 -7.87
C ASP A 175 -17.23 -8.23 -8.56
N PRO A 176 -15.91 -8.34 -8.66
CA PRO A 176 -15.27 -9.54 -9.17
C PRO A 176 -15.48 -10.72 -8.21
N LEU A 177 -15.37 -11.92 -8.74
CA LEU A 177 -15.34 -13.13 -7.92
C LEU A 177 -13.95 -13.28 -7.29
N TYR A 178 -13.91 -13.50 -5.98
CA TYR A 178 -12.68 -13.81 -5.26
C TYR A 178 -12.53 -15.30 -5.05
N ILE A 179 -11.35 -15.84 -5.32
CA ILE A 179 -10.98 -17.23 -5.09
C ILE A 179 -9.76 -17.25 -4.17
N ILE A 180 -9.88 -17.83 -2.98
CA ILE A 180 -8.80 -17.94 -2.02
C ILE A 180 -8.42 -19.42 -1.89
N ASP A 181 -7.22 -19.78 -2.29
CA ASP A 181 -6.72 -21.16 -2.32
C ASP A 181 -7.73 -22.16 -2.94
N GLY A 182 -8.35 -21.75 -4.05
CA GLY A 182 -9.35 -22.53 -4.77
C GLY A 182 -10.80 -22.39 -4.27
N VAL A 183 -11.03 -21.73 -3.13
CA VAL A 183 -12.37 -21.56 -2.54
C VAL A 183 -12.99 -20.23 -2.98
N PRO A 184 -14.15 -20.23 -3.68
CA PRO A 184 -14.88 -19.01 -4.00
C PRO A 184 -15.44 -18.35 -2.74
N THR A 185 -15.18 -17.08 -2.56
CA THR A 185 -15.65 -16.32 -1.40
C THR A 185 -16.31 -15.00 -1.80
N LYS A 186 -17.22 -14.52 -0.94
CA LYS A 186 -17.76 -13.15 -0.97
C LYS A 186 -17.25 -12.30 0.19
N ALA A 187 -16.30 -12.83 0.98
CA ALA A 187 -15.70 -12.10 2.09
C ALA A 187 -15.02 -10.81 1.61
N GLY A 188 -15.07 -9.78 2.40
CA GLY A 188 -14.33 -8.55 2.16
C GLY A 188 -12.82 -8.82 2.20
N MET A 189 -12.09 -8.30 1.23
CA MET A 189 -10.64 -8.56 1.16
C MET A 189 -9.85 -7.93 2.30
N HIS A 190 -10.40 -6.93 2.98
CA HIS A 190 -9.84 -6.37 4.23
C HIS A 190 -9.87 -7.35 5.41
N GLU A 191 -10.67 -8.42 5.33
CA GLU A 191 -10.69 -9.50 6.32
C GLU A 191 -9.45 -10.42 6.22
N LEU A 192 -8.72 -10.40 5.09
CA LEU A 192 -7.52 -11.20 4.90
C LEU A 192 -6.26 -10.48 5.38
N ASN A 193 -5.33 -11.25 5.95
CA ASN A 193 -4.01 -10.73 6.25
C ASN A 193 -3.12 -10.72 4.99
N GLY A 194 -2.74 -9.54 4.51
CA GLY A 194 -1.86 -9.39 3.35
C GLY A 194 -0.51 -10.10 3.48
N ASN A 195 -0.01 -10.27 4.72
CA ASN A 195 1.26 -10.97 4.96
C ASN A 195 1.18 -12.48 4.72
N ASP A 196 -0.02 -13.06 4.69
CA ASP A 196 -0.22 -14.49 4.42
C ASP A 196 -0.36 -14.79 2.92
N ILE A 197 -0.39 -13.78 2.07
CA ILE A 197 -0.57 -13.93 0.63
C ILE A 197 0.79 -14.15 -0.04
N GLU A 198 0.87 -15.07 -1.00
CA GLU A 198 2.04 -15.30 -1.85
C GLU A 198 1.88 -14.59 -3.20
N SER A 199 0.71 -14.68 -3.82
CA SER A 199 0.44 -14.00 -5.10
C SER A 199 -1.04 -13.65 -5.26
N ILE A 200 -1.30 -12.62 -6.07
CA ILE A 200 -2.63 -12.24 -6.52
C ILE A 200 -2.64 -12.25 -8.05
N GLN A 201 -3.60 -12.95 -8.61
CA GLN A 201 -3.79 -13.07 -10.05
C GLN A 201 -5.14 -12.48 -10.42
N VAL A 202 -5.18 -11.71 -11.50
CA VAL A 202 -6.41 -11.09 -12.00
C VAL A 202 -6.73 -11.63 -13.38
N LEU A 203 -7.80 -12.41 -13.46
CA LEU A 203 -8.33 -12.97 -14.69
C LEU A 203 -9.36 -11.99 -15.26
N LYS A 204 -8.97 -11.31 -16.33
CA LYS A 204 -9.78 -10.21 -16.90
C LYS A 204 -10.64 -10.65 -18.07
N ASP A 205 -10.31 -11.78 -18.70
CA ASP A 205 -10.96 -12.28 -19.90
C ASP A 205 -11.92 -13.43 -19.60
N ALA A 206 -13.00 -13.50 -20.37
CA ALA A 206 -13.97 -14.56 -20.25
C ALA A 206 -13.37 -15.96 -20.49
N ALA A 207 -12.36 -16.07 -21.36
CA ALA A 207 -11.68 -17.35 -21.63
C ALA A 207 -11.00 -17.90 -20.37
N SER A 208 -10.20 -17.09 -19.66
CA SER A 208 -9.51 -17.51 -18.44
C SER A 208 -10.44 -17.62 -17.23
N ALA A 209 -11.57 -16.90 -17.22
CA ALA A 209 -12.56 -16.90 -16.14
C ALA A 209 -13.67 -17.96 -16.32
N SER A 210 -13.80 -18.58 -17.51
CA SER A 210 -14.91 -19.48 -17.87
C SER A 210 -15.08 -20.68 -16.94
N ILE A 211 -13.99 -21.20 -16.38
CA ILE A 211 -14.02 -22.33 -15.42
C ILE A 211 -14.79 -22.04 -14.13
N TYR A 212 -14.98 -20.74 -13.80
CA TYR A 212 -15.74 -20.32 -12.62
C TYR A 212 -17.21 -20.00 -12.94
N GLY A 213 -17.63 -20.20 -14.21
CA GLY A 213 -19.01 -20.07 -14.68
C GLY A 213 -19.51 -18.62 -14.67
N SER A 214 -20.83 -18.45 -14.60
CA SER A 214 -21.51 -17.13 -14.67
C SER A 214 -21.12 -16.15 -13.56
N ARG A 215 -20.67 -16.65 -12.41
CA ARG A 215 -20.19 -15.80 -11.31
C ARG A 215 -18.94 -14.99 -11.65
N ALA A 216 -18.20 -15.43 -12.66
CA ALA A 216 -16.98 -14.79 -13.14
C ALA A 216 -17.19 -13.70 -14.19
N ALA A 217 -18.45 -13.34 -14.51
CA ALA A 217 -18.77 -12.35 -15.55
C ALA A 217 -18.09 -10.99 -15.35
N ASN A 218 -17.83 -10.59 -14.10
CA ASN A 218 -17.16 -9.34 -13.73
C ASN A 218 -15.64 -9.51 -13.51
N GLY A 219 -15.06 -10.63 -13.96
CA GLY A 219 -13.67 -11.00 -13.72
C GLY A 219 -13.47 -11.79 -12.42
N VAL A 220 -12.28 -12.35 -12.27
CA VAL A 220 -11.89 -13.16 -11.12
C VAL A 220 -10.58 -12.68 -10.56
N ILE A 221 -10.51 -12.61 -9.24
CA ILE A 221 -9.27 -12.35 -8.49
C ILE A 221 -8.92 -13.62 -7.72
N VAL A 222 -7.84 -14.29 -8.14
CA VAL A 222 -7.33 -15.50 -7.50
C VAL A 222 -6.22 -15.12 -6.53
N ILE A 223 -6.37 -15.50 -5.28
CA ILE A 223 -5.43 -15.25 -4.20
C ILE A 223 -4.84 -16.57 -3.77
N THR A 224 -3.52 -16.69 -3.90
CA THR A 224 -2.76 -17.83 -3.42
C THR A 224 -2.04 -17.43 -2.14
N THR A 225 -2.16 -18.25 -1.10
CA THR A 225 -1.54 -17.96 0.18
C THR A 225 -0.22 -18.70 0.34
N LYS A 226 0.61 -18.21 1.27
CA LYS A 226 1.93 -18.77 1.57
C LYS A 226 1.81 -20.22 2.05
N GLN A 227 2.71 -21.03 1.52
CA GLN A 227 2.88 -22.43 1.89
C GLN A 227 4.25 -22.68 2.51
N GLY A 228 4.41 -23.82 3.16
CA GLY A 228 5.71 -24.26 3.64
C GLY A 228 6.67 -24.50 2.47
N LYS A 229 7.93 -24.05 2.59
CA LYS A 229 8.98 -24.28 1.58
C LYS A 229 9.98 -25.29 2.11
N LYS A 230 10.52 -26.16 1.20
CA LYS A 230 11.57 -27.11 1.54
C LYS A 230 12.77 -26.39 2.16
N GLY A 231 13.33 -26.94 3.23
CA GLY A 231 14.51 -26.41 3.89
C GLY A 231 14.38 -26.37 5.41
N GLN A 232 15.24 -25.57 6.04
CA GLN A 232 15.23 -25.37 7.48
C GLN A 232 14.01 -24.55 7.91
N ILE A 233 13.62 -24.72 9.16
CA ILE A 233 12.54 -23.93 9.78
C ILE A 233 12.90 -22.44 9.66
N LYS A 234 11.99 -21.66 9.07
CA LYS A 234 12.08 -20.20 8.98
C LYS A 234 11.02 -19.58 9.88
N ILE A 235 11.46 -18.72 10.78
CA ILE A 235 10.59 -17.93 11.65
C ILE A 235 10.76 -16.49 11.23
N ASN A 236 9.66 -15.82 10.87
CA ASN A 236 9.66 -14.40 10.55
C ASN A 236 8.73 -13.68 11.53
N PHE A 237 9.19 -12.56 12.03
CA PHE A 237 8.40 -11.65 12.84
C PHE A 237 8.50 -10.25 12.24
N ASP A 238 7.36 -9.70 11.85
CA ASP A 238 7.22 -8.38 11.27
C ASP A 238 6.37 -7.52 12.20
N ALA A 239 6.87 -6.36 12.56
CA ALA A 239 6.16 -5.39 13.37
C ALA A 239 6.28 -4.00 12.75
N SER A 240 5.17 -3.30 12.61
CA SER A 240 5.15 -1.93 12.11
C SER A 240 4.16 -1.06 12.87
N VAL A 241 4.53 0.20 13.04
CA VAL A 241 3.67 1.26 13.57
C VAL A 241 3.78 2.46 12.64
N SER A 242 2.65 2.97 12.18
CA SER A 242 2.59 4.12 11.30
C SER A 242 1.52 5.12 11.74
N ALA A 243 1.73 6.38 11.39
CA ALA A 243 0.76 7.44 11.57
C ALA A 243 0.06 7.75 10.25
N SER A 244 -1.24 8.00 10.32
CA SER A 244 -2.08 8.40 9.19
C SER A 244 -2.72 9.73 9.47
N MET A 245 -2.71 10.64 8.50
CA MET A 245 -3.32 11.96 8.64
C MET A 245 -3.86 12.45 7.29
N TYR A 246 -4.78 13.38 7.32
CA TYR A 246 -5.18 14.08 6.11
C TYR A 246 -4.01 14.93 5.59
N GLN A 247 -3.70 14.81 4.32
CA GLN A 247 -2.58 15.52 3.69
C GLN A 247 -2.92 16.98 3.41
N SER A 248 -4.18 17.27 3.08
CA SER A 248 -4.67 18.63 2.84
C SER A 248 -6.07 18.76 3.42
N LYS A 249 -6.34 19.89 4.07
CA LYS A 249 -7.67 20.30 4.49
C LYS A 249 -8.33 21.12 3.39
N MET A 250 -9.66 21.08 3.33
CA MET A 250 -10.40 22.08 2.58
C MET A 250 -10.51 23.35 3.44
N ASP A 251 -10.10 24.48 2.87
CA ASP A 251 -10.27 25.77 3.54
C ASP A 251 -11.76 26.14 3.52
N VAL A 252 -12.35 26.20 4.68
CA VAL A 252 -13.73 26.68 4.89
C VAL A 252 -13.69 28.11 5.46
N LEU A 253 -14.78 28.85 5.25
CA LEU A 253 -14.88 30.20 5.77
C LEU A 253 -14.98 30.17 7.32
N ASN A 254 -14.14 30.95 7.98
CA ASN A 254 -14.31 31.20 9.41
C ASN A 254 -15.50 32.15 9.66
N THR A 255 -15.87 32.35 10.91
CA THR A 255 -17.06 33.13 11.31
C THR A 255 -17.04 34.55 10.74
N GLU A 256 -15.87 35.21 10.72
CA GLU A 256 -15.73 36.55 10.13
C GLU A 256 -15.85 36.54 8.61
N GLN A 257 -15.14 35.60 7.94
CA GLN A 257 -15.19 35.48 6.49
C GLN A 257 -16.58 35.12 5.99
N TYR A 258 -17.28 34.25 6.72
CA TYR A 258 -18.67 33.90 6.43
C TYR A 258 -19.57 35.13 6.49
N GLY A 259 -19.45 35.93 7.56
CA GLY A 259 -20.19 37.17 7.67
C GLY A 259 -19.92 38.18 6.54
N ARG A 260 -18.65 38.31 6.11
CA ARG A 260 -18.30 39.16 4.96
C ARG A 260 -18.89 38.64 3.65
N ALA A 261 -18.86 37.33 3.44
CA ALA A 261 -19.47 36.70 2.27
C ALA A 261 -20.99 36.92 2.23
N MET A 262 -21.65 36.78 3.39
CA MET A 262 -23.08 37.06 3.51
C MET A 262 -23.43 38.53 3.23
N TRP A 263 -22.62 39.50 3.75
CA TRP A 263 -22.77 40.90 3.42
C TRP A 263 -22.73 41.12 1.92
N GLN A 264 -21.71 40.56 1.25
CA GLN A 264 -21.54 40.71 -0.21
C GLN A 264 -22.72 40.11 -0.98
N ALA A 265 -23.24 38.94 -0.53
CA ALA A 265 -24.39 38.30 -1.15
C ALA A 265 -25.63 39.19 -1.10
N TYR A 266 -25.98 39.72 0.08
CA TYR A 266 -27.12 40.65 0.23
C TYR A 266 -26.97 41.89 -0.62
N VAL A 267 -25.77 42.49 -0.65
CA VAL A 267 -25.50 43.68 -1.47
C VAL A 267 -25.65 43.38 -2.97
N ASN A 268 -25.16 42.21 -3.44
CA ASN A 268 -25.30 41.82 -4.83
C ASN A 268 -26.74 41.59 -5.25
N ASP A 269 -27.58 41.09 -4.32
CA ASP A 269 -29.01 40.90 -4.54
C ASP A 269 -29.83 42.20 -4.41
N GLY A 270 -29.17 43.31 -4.03
CA GLY A 270 -29.83 44.61 -3.82
C GLY A 270 -30.64 44.65 -2.51
N GLU A 271 -30.40 43.75 -1.61
CA GLU A 271 -31.08 43.62 -0.31
C GLU A 271 -30.28 44.33 0.80
N ASN A 272 -30.96 44.67 1.91
CA ASN A 272 -30.29 45.25 3.06
C ASN A 272 -29.58 44.16 3.87
N PRO A 273 -28.25 44.18 3.97
CA PRO A 273 -27.47 43.15 4.73
C PRO A 273 -27.90 43.03 6.21
N ASN A 274 -28.41 44.10 6.83
CA ASN A 274 -28.88 44.07 8.21
C ASN A 274 -30.28 43.42 8.37
N GLY A 275 -30.89 43.00 7.28
CA GLY A 275 -32.09 42.16 7.29
C GLY A 275 -31.82 40.68 7.45
N ASN A 276 -30.53 40.26 7.62
CA ASN A 276 -30.16 38.87 7.75
C ASN A 276 -30.71 38.23 9.03
N ALA A 277 -31.08 36.94 8.93
CA ALA A 277 -31.59 36.16 10.05
C ALA A 277 -30.47 35.57 10.94
N LEU A 278 -29.20 35.75 10.57
CA LEU A 278 -28.05 35.15 11.25
C LEU A 278 -27.53 35.97 12.44
N GLY A 279 -28.03 37.21 12.60
CA GLY A 279 -27.66 38.10 13.70
C GLY A 279 -26.35 38.89 13.47
N TYR A 280 -25.81 38.91 12.24
CA TYR A 280 -24.76 39.83 11.89
C TYR A 280 -25.27 41.26 11.80
N ASN A 281 -24.51 42.21 12.33
CA ASN A 281 -24.75 43.63 12.23
C ASN A 281 -23.63 44.26 11.40
N TYR A 282 -24.01 44.93 10.31
CA TYR A 282 -23.07 45.50 9.36
C TYR A 282 -23.13 47.02 9.43
N ASN A 283 -21.98 47.67 9.65
CA ASN A 283 -21.80 49.07 9.39
C ASN A 283 -21.25 49.20 7.97
N TRP A 284 -22.08 49.68 7.05
CA TRP A 284 -21.78 49.75 5.64
C TRP A 284 -22.35 50.99 5.00
N GLY A 285 -21.89 51.35 3.81
CA GLY A 285 -22.38 52.52 3.07
C GLY A 285 -21.90 52.48 1.61
N TYR A 286 -21.91 53.62 0.97
CA TYR A 286 -21.42 53.74 -0.41
C TYR A 286 -20.23 54.69 -0.46
N ASP A 287 -19.27 54.39 -1.33
CA ASP A 287 -18.14 55.27 -1.64
C ASP A 287 -18.57 56.44 -2.55
N ALA A 288 -17.62 57.34 -2.88
CA ALA A 288 -17.87 58.46 -3.74
C ALA A 288 -18.31 58.07 -5.17
N ASN A 289 -18.06 56.83 -5.58
CA ASN A 289 -18.43 56.27 -6.88
C ASN A 289 -19.74 55.49 -6.85
N GLY A 290 -20.40 55.43 -5.70
CA GLY A 290 -21.61 54.65 -5.52
C GLY A 290 -21.42 53.17 -5.30
N ASN A 291 -20.21 52.69 -5.04
CA ASN A 291 -19.96 51.30 -4.74
C ASN A 291 -20.23 51.00 -3.25
N PRO A 292 -20.83 49.85 -2.90
CA PRO A 292 -21.06 49.48 -1.52
C PRO A 292 -19.73 49.16 -0.82
N VAL A 293 -19.57 49.65 0.41
CA VAL A 293 -18.36 49.48 1.24
C VAL A 293 -18.76 49.00 2.63
N LEU A 294 -18.17 47.91 3.06
CA LEU A 294 -18.28 47.41 4.44
C LEU A 294 -17.22 48.08 5.32
N HIS A 295 -17.65 48.87 6.30
CA HIS A 295 -16.76 49.53 7.26
C HIS A 295 -16.40 48.65 8.43
N SER A 296 -17.39 47.97 9.02
CA SER A 296 -17.22 47.03 10.09
C SER A 296 -18.40 46.06 10.17
N MET A 297 -18.19 44.96 10.84
CA MET A 297 -19.25 44.02 11.16
C MET A 297 -19.07 43.48 12.57
N SER A 298 -20.17 43.03 13.19
CA SER A 298 -20.18 42.37 14.47
C SER A 298 -21.26 41.29 14.47
N LEU A 299 -21.07 40.29 15.31
CA LEU A 299 -22.05 39.25 15.58
C LEU A 299 -22.38 39.30 17.07
N SER A 300 -23.62 39.01 17.42
CA SER A 300 -24.06 38.95 18.82
C SER A 300 -23.23 37.94 19.61
N LYS A 301 -23.08 38.13 20.90
CA LYS A 301 -22.31 37.20 21.77
C LYS A 301 -22.91 35.79 21.78
N TYR A 302 -24.22 35.69 21.57
CA TYR A 302 -24.98 34.44 21.50
C TYR A 302 -25.77 34.37 20.21
N LEU A 303 -25.86 33.17 19.64
CA LEU A 303 -26.63 32.91 18.41
C LEU A 303 -28.14 32.80 18.71
N ASP A 304 -28.55 32.63 19.98
CA ASP A 304 -29.90 32.44 20.42
C ASP A 304 -30.35 33.47 21.46
N SER A 305 -31.65 33.70 21.54
CA SER A 305 -32.27 34.64 22.51
C SER A 305 -32.20 34.17 23.97
N LYS A 306 -31.93 32.87 24.19
CA LYS A 306 -31.84 32.28 25.53
C LYS A 306 -30.44 32.39 26.10
N ASN A 307 -29.44 32.87 25.34
CA ASN A 307 -28.03 32.97 25.68
C ASN A 307 -27.42 31.60 26.06
N THR A 308 -27.84 30.53 25.38
CA THR A 308 -27.34 29.19 25.58
C THR A 308 -26.29 28.81 24.53
N MET A 309 -26.32 29.45 23.35
CA MET A 309 -25.47 29.13 22.21
C MET A 309 -24.46 30.26 21.98
N PRO A 310 -23.26 30.21 22.60
CA PRO A 310 -22.25 31.25 22.39
C PRO A 310 -21.73 31.19 20.96
N VAL A 311 -21.41 32.37 20.38
CA VAL A 311 -20.74 32.43 19.10
C VAL A 311 -19.36 31.83 19.21
N ALA A 312 -18.98 31.02 18.25
CA ALA A 312 -17.68 30.35 18.13
C ALA A 312 -16.99 30.69 16.81
N ASP A 313 -15.82 30.15 16.66
CA ASP A 313 -15.11 30.05 15.39
C ASP A 313 -14.53 28.64 15.27
N THR A 314 -15.43 27.67 15.12
CA THR A 314 -15.15 26.24 15.18
C THR A 314 -14.58 25.74 13.85
N ASP A 315 -13.38 25.19 13.87
CA ASP A 315 -12.88 24.37 12.78
C ASP A 315 -13.47 22.96 12.90
N TRP A 316 -14.61 22.76 12.24
CA TRP A 316 -15.34 21.50 12.31
C TRP A 316 -14.57 20.32 11.71
N PHE A 317 -13.67 20.58 10.76
CA PHE A 317 -12.83 19.52 10.21
C PHE A 317 -11.81 19.02 11.24
N ASP A 318 -11.20 19.92 12.02
CA ASP A 318 -10.33 19.55 13.14
C ASP A 318 -11.09 18.87 14.28
N GLU A 319 -12.33 19.28 14.51
CA GLU A 319 -13.18 18.68 15.54
C GLU A 319 -13.53 17.22 15.27
N ILE A 320 -13.60 16.80 14.01
CA ILE A 320 -13.91 15.42 13.65
C ILE A 320 -12.69 14.59 13.31
N THR A 321 -11.51 15.19 13.14
CA THR A 321 -10.31 14.50 12.68
C THR A 321 -9.26 14.36 13.79
N ARG A 322 -8.37 13.40 13.60
CA ARG A 322 -7.18 13.18 14.44
C ARG A 322 -6.07 12.54 13.60
N THR A 323 -4.87 12.52 14.14
CA THR A 323 -3.84 11.62 13.65
C THR A 323 -4.23 10.18 14.00
N GLY A 324 -4.45 9.36 12.98
CA GLY A 324 -4.69 7.93 13.11
C GLY A 324 -3.39 7.17 13.40
N VAL A 325 -3.50 6.01 14.04
CA VAL A 325 -2.36 5.14 14.35
C VAL A 325 -2.66 3.75 13.84
N ILE A 326 -1.77 3.23 13.01
CA ILE A 326 -1.84 1.87 12.48
C ILE A 326 -0.75 1.03 13.16
N GLN A 327 -1.14 -0.12 13.68
CA GLN A 327 -0.26 -1.10 14.30
C GLN A 327 -0.45 -2.45 13.63
N GLN A 328 0.64 -3.10 13.27
CA GLN A 328 0.61 -4.41 12.63
C GLN A 328 1.71 -5.29 13.21
N TYR A 329 1.36 -6.51 13.56
CA TYR A 329 2.26 -7.52 14.11
C TYR A 329 1.95 -8.85 13.43
N ASN A 330 2.98 -9.48 12.85
CA ASN A 330 2.83 -10.76 12.16
C ASN A 330 3.95 -11.69 12.60
N LEU A 331 3.59 -12.90 12.98
CA LEU A 331 4.52 -13.98 13.26
C LEU A 331 4.20 -15.12 12.28
N SER A 332 5.22 -15.62 11.58
CA SER A 332 5.04 -16.80 10.74
C SER A 332 6.16 -17.80 10.93
N VAL A 333 5.79 -19.08 10.81
CA VAL A 333 6.69 -20.21 10.86
C VAL A 333 6.45 -21.06 9.62
N SER A 334 7.51 -21.32 8.87
CA SER A 334 7.49 -22.14 7.66
C SER A 334 8.50 -23.26 7.77
N ASN A 335 8.08 -24.46 7.42
CA ASN A 335 8.93 -25.64 7.37
C ASN A 335 8.51 -26.51 6.18
N GLY A 336 9.45 -27.29 5.64
CA GLY A 336 9.15 -28.26 4.60
C GLY A 336 10.27 -29.26 4.38
N SER A 337 9.86 -30.46 3.97
CA SER A 337 10.70 -31.58 3.60
C SER A 337 10.28 -32.09 2.22
N GLU A 338 10.88 -33.20 1.77
CA GLU A 338 10.41 -33.88 0.54
C GLU A 338 9.03 -34.54 0.72
N LYS A 339 8.69 -34.91 1.96
CA LYS A 339 7.44 -35.59 2.28
C LYS A 339 6.29 -34.66 2.66
N GLY A 340 6.55 -33.40 2.94
CA GLY A 340 5.50 -32.46 3.28
C GLY A 340 6.01 -31.08 3.67
N SER A 341 5.10 -30.13 3.70
CA SER A 341 5.37 -28.75 4.07
C SER A 341 4.29 -28.22 5.01
N SER A 342 4.67 -27.27 5.85
CA SER A 342 3.74 -26.61 6.76
C SER A 342 4.08 -25.12 6.87
N PHE A 343 3.03 -24.31 6.90
CA PHE A 343 3.09 -22.88 7.15
C PHE A 343 2.07 -22.55 8.24
N PHE A 344 2.51 -21.79 9.22
CA PHE A 344 1.66 -21.26 10.28
C PHE A 344 1.89 -19.77 10.42
N SER A 345 0.83 -18.99 10.61
CA SER A 345 0.93 -17.57 10.90
C SER A 345 -0.09 -17.10 11.92
N LEU A 346 0.30 -16.06 12.66
CA LEU A 346 -0.56 -15.26 13.52
C LEU A 346 -0.36 -13.80 13.16
N GLY A 347 -1.46 -13.08 13.00
CA GLY A 347 -1.44 -11.66 12.70
C GLY A 347 -2.38 -10.87 13.60
N TYR A 348 -1.94 -9.68 14.01
CA TYR A 348 -2.77 -8.68 14.62
C TYR A 348 -2.59 -7.35 13.88
N TYR A 349 -3.69 -6.73 13.54
CA TYR A 349 -3.75 -5.42 12.89
C TYR A 349 -4.73 -4.53 13.63
N LYS A 350 -4.34 -3.29 13.93
CA LYS A 350 -5.20 -2.28 14.50
C LYS A 350 -5.00 -0.96 13.77
N ASN A 351 -6.08 -0.32 13.37
CA ASN A 351 -6.10 0.99 12.76
C ASN A 351 -7.07 1.89 13.54
N LEU A 352 -6.53 2.88 14.24
CA LEU A 352 -7.30 3.99 14.76
C LEU A 352 -7.48 4.99 13.63
N GLY A 353 -8.71 5.16 13.16
CA GLY A 353 -9.00 5.98 11.98
C GLY A 353 -8.67 7.46 12.16
N VAL A 354 -8.48 8.15 11.04
CA VAL A 354 -8.27 9.60 11.00
C VAL A 354 -9.55 10.40 11.35
N ILE A 355 -10.73 9.81 11.19
CA ILE A 355 -11.98 10.31 11.75
C ILE A 355 -12.05 9.85 13.22
N LYS A 356 -12.33 10.76 14.15
CA LYS A 356 -12.48 10.43 15.57
C LYS A 356 -13.54 9.34 15.75
N ASP A 357 -13.37 8.51 16.77
CA ASP A 357 -14.29 7.43 17.17
C ASP A 357 -14.52 6.34 16.10
N THR A 358 -13.64 6.27 15.10
CA THR A 358 -13.58 5.16 14.14
C THR A 358 -12.35 4.30 14.38
N ASP A 359 -12.50 3.01 14.26
CA ASP A 359 -11.41 2.04 14.37
C ASP A 359 -11.67 0.76 13.59
N PHE A 360 -10.63 -0.01 13.39
CA PHE A 360 -10.68 -1.37 12.87
C PHE A 360 -9.60 -2.21 13.54
N ASP A 361 -9.95 -3.40 13.98
CA ASP A 361 -8.99 -4.40 14.41
C ASP A 361 -9.25 -5.76 13.74
N ARG A 362 -8.17 -6.47 13.48
CA ARG A 362 -8.21 -7.82 12.94
C ARG A 362 -7.21 -8.72 13.66
N PHE A 363 -7.68 -9.86 14.13
CA PHE A 363 -6.87 -10.99 14.50
C PHE A 363 -6.98 -12.06 13.43
N SER A 364 -5.85 -12.61 12.99
CA SER A 364 -5.79 -13.67 11.98
C SER A 364 -4.92 -14.83 12.43
N ALA A 365 -5.35 -16.03 12.12
CA ALA A 365 -4.58 -17.24 12.27
C ALA A 365 -4.71 -18.08 11.00
N ARG A 366 -3.59 -18.60 10.51
CA ARG A 366 -3.54 -19.45 9.33
C ARG A 366 -2.66 -20.66 9.56
N MET A 367 -3.09 -21.78 9.00
CA MET A 367 -2.31 -23.02 8.96
C MET A 367 -2.51 -23.68 7.60
N ASN A 368 -1.43 -23.81 6.84
CA ASN A 368 -1.41 -24.55 5.59
C ASN A 368 -0.44 -25.72 5.74
N SER A 369 -0.83 -26.92 5.36
CA SER A 369 0.02 -28.10 5.42
C SER A 369 -0.32 -29.07 4.30
N ASP A 370 0.69 -29.59 3.63
CA ASP A 370 0.59 -30.58 2.56
C ASP A 370 1.54 -31.73 2.86
N TYR A 371 1.03 -32.98 2.79
CA TYR A 371 1.80 -34.19 3.05
C TYR A 371 1.61 -35.22 1.94
N LYS A 372 2.72 -35.75 1.43
CA LYS A 372 2.76 -36.87 0.49
C LYS A 372 2.74 -38.17 1.31
N LEU A 373 1.65 -38.91 1.21
CA LEU A 373 1.47 -40.15 1.95
C LEU A 373 2.00 -41.39 1.19
N ILE A 374 1.89 -41.37 -0.13
CA ILE A 374 2.35 -42.46 -0.98
C ILE A 374 3.10 -41.80 -2.15
N ASP A 375 4.40 -41.94 -2.17
CA ASP A 375 5.38 -41.46 -3.17
C ASP A 375 4.77 -40.83 -4.44
N ASP A 376 4.42 -39.54 -4.36
CA ASP A 376 3.79 -38.73 -5.39
C ASP A 376 2.40 -39.19 -5.92
N ILE A 377 1.81 -40.30 -5.36
CA ILE A 377 0.49 -40.79 -5.78
C ILE A 377 -0.62 -40.17 -4.93
N LEU A 378 -0.42 -40.01 -3.64
CA LEU A 378 -1.41 -39.45 -2.72
C LEU A 378 -0.82 -38.32 -1.90
N THR A 379 -1.35 -37.11 -2.12
CA THR A 379 -1.05 -35.93 -1.31
C THR A 379 -2.31 -35.52 -0.57
N ILE A 380 -2.19 -35.25 0.73
CA ILE A 380 -3.27 -34.68 1.55
C ILE A 380 -2.82 -33.28 1.95
N GLY A 381 -3.62 -32.29 1.58
CA GLY A 381 -3.41 -30.87 1.92
C GLY A 381 -4.52 -30.34 2.81
N GLN A 382 -4.18 -29.42 3.70
CA GLN A 382 -5.12 -28.70 4.55
C GLN A 382 -4.74 -27.24 4.57
N HIS A 383 -5.71 -26.38 4.24
CA HIS A 383 -5.60 -24.92 4.29
C HIS A 383 -6.68 -24.39 5.22
N PHE A 384 -6.27 -23.87 6.36
CA PHE A 384 -7.16 -23.33 7.37
C PHE A 384 -6.86 -21.86 7.62
N THR A 385 -7.89 -21.03 7.62
CA THR A 385 -7.83 -19.61 7.96
C THR A 385 -8.93 -19.28 8.95
N LEU A 386 -8.57 -18.56 10.00
CA LEU A 386 -9.49 -17.97 10.94
C LEU A 386 -9.17 -16.48 11.09
N ASN A 387 -10.14 -15.64 10.81
CA ASN A 387 -10.05 -14.19 11.01
C ASN A 387 -11.20 -13.71 11.87
N ARG A 388 -10.90 -12.85 12.83
CA ARG A 388 -11.87 -12.04 13.54
C ARG A 388 -11.58 -10.58 13.24
N THR A 389 -12.56 -9.86 12.72
CA THR A 389 -12.49 -8.41 12.53
C THR A 389 -13.51 -7.72 13.41
N SER A 390 -13.19 -6.51 13.83
CA SER A 390 -14.09 -5.65 14.59
C SER A 390 -13.86 -4.22 14.15
N GLU A 391 -14.94 -3.48 13.86
CA GLU A 391 -14.84 -2.12 13.31
C GLU A 391 -15.93 -1.20 13.81
N VAL A 392 -15.59 0.09 13.90
CA VAL A 392 -16.52 1.20 13.95
C VAL A 392 -16.27 2.06 12.71
N GLN A 393 -17.26 2.09 11.83
CA GLN A 393 -17.18 2.84 10.57
C GLN A 393 -17.57 4.31 10.79
N ALA A 394 -17.03 5.20 9.96
CA ALA A 394 -17.47 6.58 9.92
C ALA A 394 -18.93 6.65 9.43
N PRO A 395 -19.79 7.46 10.06
CA PRO A 395 -21.11 7.74 9.52
C PRO A 395 -21.04 8.33 8.12
N GLY A 396 -21.95 7.89 7.23
CA GLY A 396 -22.01 8.42 5.88
C GLY A 396 -22.23 9.94 5.86
N GLY A 397 -21.50 10.67 5.04
CA GLY A 397 -21.61 12.13 4.90
C GLY A 397 -21.03 12.94 6.06
N ILE A 398 -20.26 12.34 6.97
CA ILE A 398 -19.71 13.07 8.14
C ILE A 398 -18.76 14.21 7.74
N ILE A 399 -17.97 14.02 6.68
CA ILE A 399 -17.07 15.07 6.16
C ILE A 399 -17.90 16.19 5.54
N GLU A 400 -18.91 15.86 4.73
CA GLU A 400 -19.83 16.83 4.15
C GLU A 400 -20.52 17.64 5.25
N THR A 401 -21.00 16.98 6.29
CA THR A 401 -21.61 17.63 7.45
C THR A 401 -20.66 18.63 8.13
N ALA A 402 -19.37 18.25 8.27
CA ALA A 402 -18.37 19.13 8.86
C ALA A 402 -17.99 20.31 7.98
N LEU A 403 -18.12 20.20 6.65
CA LEU A 403 -17.87 21.29 5.71
C LEU A 403 -19.07 22.21 5.56
N ASP A 404 -20.29 21.71 5.79
CA ASP A 404 -21.54 22.45 5.61
C ASP A 404 -21.96 23.23 6.86
N ILE A 405 -21.53 22.82 8.05
CA ILE A 405 -21.93 23.49 9.29
C ILE A 405 -21.14 24.78 9.49
N PRO A 406 -21.78 25.94 9.74
CA PRO A 406 -21.09 27.20 9.93
C PRO A 406 -20.16 27.22 11.15
N SER A 407 -18.99 27.83 11.00
CA SER A 407 -17.99 27.96 12.07
C SER A 407 -18.50 28.71 13.30
N ALA A 408 -19.49 29.59 13.14
CA ALA A 408 -20.09 30.36 14.24
C ALA A 408 -20.81 29.46 15.27
N ILE A 409 -21.21 28.24 14.89
CA ILE A 409 -21.88 27.29 15.78
C ILE A 409 -20.80 26.63 16.65
N PRO A 410 -20.96 26.61 18.01
CA PRO A 410 -20.03 25.98 18.92
C PRO A 410 -20.21 24.46 18.93
N VAL A 411 -19.16 23.73 19.35
CA VAL A 411 -19.27 22.28 19.60
C VAL A 411 -20.25 21.98 20.73
N TYR A 412 -20.17 22.79 21.80
CA TYR A 412 -21.04 22.66 22.99
C TYR A 412 -21.73 23.97 23.30
N ALA A 413 -22.97 23.88 23.70
CA ALA A 413 -23.71 24.97 24.29
C ALA A 413 -23.21 25.28 25.71
N SER A 414 -23.63 26.42 26.29
CA SER A 414 -23.22 26.88 27.63
C SER A 414 -23.63 25.93 28.78
N ASP A 415 -24.65 25.12 28.56
CA ASP A 415 -25.17 24.13 29.51
C ASP A 415 -24.48 22.74 29.36
N GLY A 416 -23.51 22.62 28.44
CA GLY A 416 -22.82 21.38 28.16
C GLY A 416 -23.54 20.45 27.18
N SER A 417 -24.71 20.81 26.66
CA SER A 417 -25.37 20.10 25.59
C SER A 417 -24.62 20.34 24.25
N TRP A 418 -24.92 19.51 23.24
CA TRP A 418 -24.34 19.71 21.93
C TRP A 418 -24.79 21.01 21.30
N GLY A 419 -23.82 21.79 20.79
CA GLY A 419 -24.13 22.96 19.98
C GLY A 419 -24.86 22.57 18.68
N GLY A 420 -25.75 23.42 18.25
CA GLY A 420 -26.54 23.18 17.06
C GLY A 420 -27.08 24.47 16.46
N PRO A 421 -27.75 24.38 15.30
CA PRO A 421 -28.32 25.53 14.63
C PRO A 421 -29.45 26.12 15.46
N VAL A 422 -29.48 27.44 15.51
CA VAL A 422 -30.53 28.24 16.18
C VAL A 422 -30.87 29.45 15.31
N GLY A 423 -32.07 29.97 15.46
CA GLY A 423 -32.52 31.16 14.70
C GLY A 423 -32.53 30.89 13.19
N GLY A 424 -31.89 31.77 12.42
CA GLY A 424 -31.79 31.68 10.96
C GLY A 424 -30.60 30.87 10.43
N TRP A 425 -29.79 30.24 11.32
CA TRP A 425 -28.67 29.47 10.90
C TRP A 425 -29.10 28.16 10.21
N PRO A 426 -28.30 27.67 9.20
CA PRO A 426 -28.62 26.45 8.49
C PRO A 426 -28.81 25.26 9.42
N ASP A 427 -29.86 24.46 9.18
CA ASP A 427 -30.14 23.23 9.94
C ASP A 427 -29.16 22.15 9.56
N ARG A 428 -28.03 22.10 10.25
CA ARG A 428 -26.99 21.09 10.11
C ARG A 428 -26.72 20.39 11.43
N ARG A 429 -26.59 19.09 11.40
CA ARG A 429 -26.28 18.31 12.60
C ARG A 429 -24.85 18.61 13.06
N ASN A 430 -24.64 18.69 14.36
CA ASN A 430 -23.31 18.76 14.93
C ASN A 430 -22.53 17.48 14.62
N PRO A 431 -21.45 17.55 13.80
CA PRO A 431 -20.75 16.34 13.36
C PRO A 431 -20.01 15.63 14.52
N ARG A 432 -19.58 16.38 15.56
CA ARG A 432 -18.97 15.77 16.74
C ARG A 432 -19.99 14.96 17.55
N ALA A 433 -21.22 15.44 17.67
CA ALA A 433 -22.33 14.69 18.28
C ALA A 433 -22.66 13.43 17.48
N VAL A 434 -22.69 13.52 16.15
CA VAL A 434 -22.94 12.37 15.28
C VAL A 434 -21.89 11.27 15.51
N LEU A 435 -20.62 11.63 15.63
CA LEU A 435 -19.56 10.67 15.93
C LEU A 435 -19.71 10.04 17.31
N GLU A 436 -20.02 10.85 18.33
CA GLU A 436 -20.21 10.36 19.71
C GLU A 436 -21.34 9.35 19.80
N TYR A 437 -22.45 9.58 19.12
CA TYR A 437 -23.57 8.63 19.07
C TYR A 437 -23.28 7.39 18.25
N ASN A 438 -22.30 7.44 17.32
CA ASN A 438 -21.93 6.33 16.47
C ASN A 438 -20.85 5.42 17.06
N LYS A 439 -20.10 5.85 18.07
CA LYS A 439 -18.93 5.12 18.59
C LYS A 439 -19.24 3.71 19.09
N ASP A 440 -20.47 3.44 19.49
CA ASP A 440 -20.94 2.15 20.00
C ASP A 440 -21.48 1.24 18.89
N ASN A 441 -21.60 1.73 17.65
CA ASN A 441 -22.04 0.95 16.49
C ASN A 441 -20.88 0.10 15.96
N ARG A 442 -20.56 -0.95 16.71
CA ARG A 442 -19.45 -1.85 16.42
C ARG A 442 -19.92 -3.10 15.68
N TYR A 443 -19.32 -3.38 14.54
CA TYR A 443 -19.54 -4.59 13.76
C TYR A 443 -18.41 -5.58 14.01
N THR A 444 -18.75 -6.83 14.26
CA THR A 444 -17.77 -7.92 14.44
C THR A 444 -18.10 -9.04 13.50
N TYR A 445 -17.10 -9.47 12.72
CA TYR A 445 -17.21 -10.56 11.76
C TYR A 445 -16.19 -11.65 12.06
N TRP A 446 -16.58 -12.87 11.74
CA TRP A 446 -15.72 -14.04 11.79
C TRP A 446 -15.68 -14.68 10.41
N LEU A 447 -14.49 -14.87 9.88
CA LEU A 447 -14.25 -15.62 8.65
C LEU A 447 -13.48 -16.88 8.99
N SER A 448 -14.02 -18.04 8.64
CA SER A 448 -13.33 -19.32 8.70
C SER A 448 -13.39 -19.97 7.33
N LEU A 449 -12.22 -20.25 6.75
CA LEU A 449 -12.08 -20.97 5.49
C LEU A 449 -11.28 -22.23 5.75
N ILE A 450 -11.82 -23.37 5.32
CA ILE A 450 -11.17 -24.68 5.42
C ILE A 450 -11.25 -25.34 4.05
N HIS A 451 -10.09 -25.72 3.52
CA HIS A 451 -9.97 -26.47 2.27
C HIS A 451 -9.11 -27.71 2.53
N ILE A 452 -9.63 -28.86 2.20
CA ILE A 452 -8.95 -30.13 2.37
C ILE A 452 -8.86 -30.82 1.02
#